data_709f601b41a06bc0183012fbef8a6da3
#
_entry.id   709f601b41a06bc0183012fbef8a6da3
#
_cell.length_a   1.000
_cell.length_b   1.000
_cell.length_c   1.000
_cell.angle_alpha   90.00
_cell.angle_beta   90.00
_cell.angle_gamma   90.00
#
_symmetry.space_group_name_H-M   'P 1'
#
loop_
_entity.id
_entity.type
_entity.pdbx_description
1 polymer ?
#
loop_
_entity_poly.entity_id
_entity_poly.type
_entity_poly.pdbx_seq_one_letter_code
_entity_poly.pdbx_strand_id
1 'polypeptide(L)'
;MGKENYCFLSNHFSSYEMIYSESKDCVEIINPFSNDNIIVDYIPEDEFTPYICQFSFQHRHYENEEDVVEYISEIINQNIYAIEFFKDGKNRFGGDITTHELSELSYEFLEQRSGYYGSTKLKDVVDSFKVRGWNPCNDFDATFVYDDNGDITIVKTNYK
;
A
#
# COMPACT_ATOMS: atom_id res chain seq x y z
N MET A 1 -14.11 -10.84 22.06
CA MET A 1 -13.01 -9.98 21.61
C MET A 1 -13.66 -8.81 20.93
N GLY A 2 -13.15 -7.66 21.12
CA GLY A 2 -13.96 -6.55 20.78
C GLY A 2 -13.21 -5.23 20.62
N LYS A 3 -13.99 -4.19 20.54
CA LYS A 3 -13.56 -2.82 20.32
C LYS A 3 -12.40 -2.34 21.20
N GLU A 4 -12.24 -2.92 22.39
CA GLU A 4 -11.13 -2.61 23.32
C GLU A 4 -9.75 -2.87 22.75
N ASN A 5 -9.60 -3.84 21.84
CA ASN A 5 -8.31 -4.16 21.19
C ASN A 5 -7.83 -3.03 20.25
N TYR A 6 -8.70 -2.06 19.96
CA TYR A 6 -8.41 -0.96 19.03
C TYR A 6 -8.42 0.42 19.70
N CYS A 7 -8.48 0.48 21.03
CA CYS A 7 -8.50 1.77 21.76
C CYS A 7 -7.28 2.64 21.46
N PHE A 8 -6.13 2.04 21.19
CA PHE A 8 -4.92 2.76 20.81
C PHE A 8 -5.10 3.59 19.52
N LEU A 9 -5.88 3.10 18.56
CA LEU A 9 -6.17 3.85 17.33
C LEU A 9 -6.95 5.14 17.63
N SER A 10 -7.95 5.06 18.51
CA SER A 10 -8.73 6.22 18.89
C SER A 10 -7.90 7.29 19.61
N ASN A 11 -6.87 6.87 20.34
CA ASN A 11 -5.96 7.78 21.03
C ASN A 11 -5.04 8.55 20.07
N HIS A 12 -4.62 7.92 18.96
CA HIS A 12 -3.69 8.51 18.01
C HIS A 12 -4.37 9.20 16.81
N PHE A 13 -5.53 8.69 16.41
CA PHE A 13 -6.23 9.12 15.19
C PHE A 13 -7.63 9.67 15.49
N SER A 14 -7.83 10.34 16.62
CA SER A 14 -9.12 10.86 17.09
C SER A 14 -9.78 11.88 16.15
N SER A 15 -9.01 12.50 15.24
CA SER A 15 -9.53 13.43 14.23
C SER A 15 -10.17 12.73 13.02
N TYR A 16 -10.03 11.42 12.93
CA TYR A 16 -10.60 10.61 11.84
C TYR A 16 -11.83 9.85 12.31
N GLU A 17 -12.80 9.70 11.42
CA GLU A 17 -13.93 8.81 11.66
C GLU A 17 -13.44 7.36 11.65
N MET A 18 -13.89 6.56 12.61
CA MET A 18 -13.56 5.15 12.74
C MET A 18 -14.83 4.32 12.88
N ILE A 19 -14.89 3.23 12.12
CA ILE A 19 -16.00 2.27 12.14
C ILE A 19 -15.49 0.93 12.63
N TYR A 20 -16.04 0.44 13.73
CA TYR A 20 -15.79 -0.92 14.21
C TYR A 20 -16.81 -1.88 13.62
N SER A 21 -16.33 -2.97 13.04
CA SER A 21 -17.12 -4.07 12.49
C SER A 21 -17.07 -5.27 13.42
N GLU A 22 -18.15 -5.53 14.16
CA GLU A 22 -18.25 -6.70 15.05
C GLU A 22 -18.16 -8.04 14.29
N SER A 23 -18.73 -8.09 13.09
CA SER A 23 -18.77 -9.33 12.29
C SER A 23 -17.41 -9.74 11.73
N LYS A 24 -16.49 -8.79 11.57
CA LYS A 24 -15.14 -9.01 11.04
C LYS A 24 -14.05 -8.83 12.09
N ASP A 25 -14.41 -8.32 13.27
CA ASP A 25 -13.48 -7.89 14.32
C ASP A 25 -12.35 -7.01 13.78
N CYS A 26 -12.72 -5.94 13.09
CA CYS A 26 -11.78 -4.97 12.53
C CYS A 26 -12.24 -3.53 12.75
N VAL A 27 -11.31 -2.60 12.65
CA VAL A 27 -11.59 -1.16 12.62
C VAL A 27 -11.21 -0.59 11.26
N GLU A 28 -12.10 0.20 10.67
CA GLU A 28 -11.82 1.01 9.50
C GLU A 28 -11.60 2.47 9.92
N ILE A 29 -10.47 3.03 9.54
CA ILE A 29 -10.21 4.48 9.59
C ILE A 29 -10.66 5.05 8.25
N ILE A 30 -11.68 5.90 8.30
CA ILE A 30 -12.31 6.42 7.09
C ILE A 30 -11.43 7.47 6.43
N ASN A 31 -11.14 7.26 5.16
CA ASN A 31 -10.40 8.22 4.35
C ASN A 31 -11.33 9.38 3.92
N PRO A 32 -11.05 10.63 4.31
CA PRO A 32 -11.91 11.76 3.95
C PRO A 32 -11.75 12.19 2.47
N PHE A 33 -10.78 11.63 1.74
CA PHE A 33 -10.46 12.05 0.38
C PHE A 33 -10.84 11.02 -0.69
N SER A 34 -11.01 9.75 -0.29
CA SER A 34 -11.27 8.63 -1.21
C SER A 34 -12.03 7.50 -0.51
N ASN A 35 -12.27 6.41 -1.24
CA ASN A 35 -12.85 5.19 -0.67
C ASN A 35 -11.78 4.20 -0.15
N ASP A 36 -10.50 4.57 -0.21
CA ASP A 36 -9.41 3.72 0.27
C ASP A 36 -9.19 3.95 1.77
N ASN A 37 -9.98 3.28 2.60
CA ASN A 37 -9.86 3.31 4.04
C ASN A 37 -8.64 2.50 4.51
N ILE A 38 -8.16 2.80 5.73
CA ILE A 38 -7.22 1.92 6.41
C ILE A 38 -8.02 0.94 7.27
N ILE A 39 -7.73 -0.34 7.11
CA ILE A 39 -8.38 -1.41 7.88
C ILE A 39 -7.35 -2.03 8.81
N VAL A 40 -7.69 -2.16 10.07
CA VAL A 40 -6.86 -2.83 11.09
C VAL A 40 -7.64 -4.01 11.64
N ASP A 41 -7.09 -5.22 11.44
CA ASP A 41 -7.58 -6.47 12.00
C ASP A 41 -6.70 -6.89 13.18
N TYR A 42 -7.29 -7.56 14.17
CA TYR A 42 -6.59 -8.18 15.27
C TYR A 42 -6.88 -9.68 15.30
N ILE A 43 -5.82 -10.49 15.18
CA ILE A 43 -5.89 -11.96 15.14
C ILE A 43 -5.13 -12.50 16.36
N PRO A 44 -5.81 -12.73 17.49
CA PRO A 44 -5.15 -13.13 18.74
C PRO A 44 -4.49 -14.51 18.67
N GLU A 45 -4.88 -15.35 17.73
CA GLU A 45 -4.26 -16.67 17.50
C GLU A 45 -2.88 -16.56 16.84
N ASP A 46 -2.56 -15.43 16.22
CA ASP A 46 -1.20 -15.14 15.72
C ASP A 46 -0.37 -14.50 16.85
N GLU A 47 0.37 -15.34 17.58
CA GLU A 47 1.17 -14.91 18.72
C GLU A 47 2.33 -13.97 18.33
N PHE A 48 2.74 -13.95 17.07
CA PHE A 48 3.89 -13.17 16.61
C PHE A 48 3.49 -11.86 15.96
N THR A 49 2.46 -11.87 15.14
CA THR A 49 2.02 -10.68 14.38
C THR A 49 0.49 -10.54 14.39
N PRO A 50 -0.11 -10.27 15.58
CA PRO A 50 -1.56 -10.28 15.74
C PRO A 50 -2.28 -9.15 14.99
N TYR A 51 -1.58 -8.08 14.62
CA TYR A 51 -2.19 -6.97 13.91
C TYR A 51 -1.92 -7.06 12.41
N ILE A 52 -2.98 -6.94 11.61
CA ILE A 52 -2.90 -6.79 10.16
C ILE A 52 -3.41 -5.40 9.82
N CYS A 53 -2.56 -4.58 9.22
CA CYS A 53 -2.93 -3.26 8.72
C CYS A 53 -3.02 -3.30 7.20
N GLN A 54 -4.16 -2.90 6.66
CA GLN A 54 -4.44 -2.92 5.23
C GLN A 54 -4.75 -1.51 4.73
N PHE A 55 -4.12 -1.12 3.62
CA PHE A 55 -4.40 0.10 2.90
C PHE A 55 -4.38 -0.14 1.41
N SER A 56 -5.47 0.22 0.71
CA SER A 56 -5.65 -0.06 -0.71
C SER A 56 -5.43 -1.57 -1.00
N PHE A 57 -4.47 -1.94 -1.83
CA PHE A 57 -4.15 -3.34 -2.16
C PHE A 57 -2.95 -3.88 -1.38
N GLN A 58 -2.48 -3.16 -0.39
CA GLN A 58 -1.34 -3.53 0.45
C GLN A 58 -1.79 -3.91 1.86
N HIS A 59 -1.22 -4.98 2.41
CA HIS A 59 -1.38 -5.32 3.82
C HIS A 59 -0.03 -5.65 4.46
N ARG A 60 0.08 -5.36 5.75
CA ARG A 60 1.25 -5.66 6.57
C ARG A 60 0.86 -6.23 7.91
N HIS A 61 1.72 -7.10 8.44
CA HIS A 61 1.58 -7.74 9.74
C HIS A 61 2.52 -7.09 10.75
N TYR A 62 2.03 -6.86 11.96
CA TYR A 62 2.78 -6.20 13.04
C TYR A 62 2.66 -6.94 14.36
N GLU A 63 3.73 -6.91 15.15
CA GLU A 63 3.81 -7.54 16.47
C GLU A 63 3.11 -6.71 17.55
N ASN A 64 3.11 -5.38 17.41
CA ASN A 64 2.65 -4.47 18.45
C ASN A 64 1.89 -3.26 17.90
N GLU A 65 1.21 -2.56 18.80
CA GLU A 65 0.39 -1.39 18.49
C GLU A 65 1.21 -0.18 18.00
N GLU A 66 2.44 -0.02 18.49
CA GLU A 66 3.31 1.11 18.15
C GLU A 66 3.69 1.07 16.67
N ASP A 67 4.04 -0.09 16.16
CA ASP A 67 4.39 -0.29 14.75
C ASP A 67 3.17 -0.05 13.84
N VAL A 68 1.96 -0.45 14.28
CA VAL A 68 0.72 -0.17 13.58
C VAL A 68 0.47 1.34 13.49
N VAL A 69 0.63 2.05 14.61
CA VAL A 69 0.45 3.51 14.67
C VAL A 69 1.45 4.22 13.77
N GLU A 70 2.71 3.80 13.79
CA GLU A 70 3.76 4.36 12.94
C GLU A 70 3.41 4.18 11.46
N TYR A 71 3.05 2.97 11.05
CA TYR A 71 2.69 2.68 9.66
C TYR A 71 1.48 3.48 9.18
N ILE A 72 0.42 3.56 9.99
CA ILE A 72 -0.76 4.36 9.66
C ILE A 72 -0.40 5.84 9.54
N SER A 73 0.44 6.35 10.44
CA SER A 73 0.90 7.74 10.42
C SER A 73 1.69 8.05 9.13
N GLU A 74 2.54 7.13 8.69
CA GLU A 74 3.29 7.26 7.43
C GLU A 74 2.36 7.31 6.21
N ILE A 75 1.29 6.50 6.19
CA ILE A 75 0.27 6.53 5.13
C ILE A 75 -0.47 7.88 5.13
N ILE A 76 -1.00 8.29 6.29
CA ILE A 76 -1.78 9.52 6.43
C ILE A 76 -0.97 10.77 6.09
N ASN A 77 0.31 10.80 6.47
CA ASN A 77 1.24 11.88 6.16
C ASN A 77 1.78 11.81 4.72
N GLN A 78 1.37 10.83 3.95
CA GLN A 78 1.81 10.61 2.56
C GLN A 78 3.32 10.40 2.40
N ASN A 79 3.97 9.82 3.40
CA ASN A 79 5.34 9.35 3.33
C ASN A 79 5.43 7.97 2.67
N ILE A 80 4.34 7.20 2.73
CA ILE A 80 4.19 5.87 2.12
C ILE A 80 2.96 5.87 1.21
N TYR A 81 3.10 5.24 0.05
CA TYR A 81 2.06 4.93 -0.92
C TYR A 81 1.97 3.43 -1.13
N ALA A 82 0.79 2.95 -1.48
CA ALA A 82 0.63 1.58 -1.96
C ALA A 82 0.96 1.51 -3.45
N ILE A 83 1.72 0.48 -3.86
CA ILE A 83 2.02 0.19 -5.27
C ILE A 83 1.56 -1.21 -5.60
N GLU A 84 0.86 -1.38 -6.73
CA GLU A 84 0.34 -2.65 -7.21
C GLU A 84 0.74 -2.87 -8.66
N PHE A 85 1.27 -4.06 -8.95
CA PHE A 85 1.81 -4.44 -10.24
C PHE A 85 0.88 -5.40 -10.98
N PHE A 86 0.77 -5.21 -12.29
CA PHE A 86 -0.12 -5.96 -13.17
C PHE A 86 0.63 -6.56 -14.37
N LYS A 87 0.07 -7.65 -14.89
CA LYS A 87 0.40 -8.23 -16.19
C LYS A 87 -0.89 -8.63 -16.89
N ASP A 88 -1.07 -8.14 -18.11
CA ASP A 88 -2.28 -8.39 -18.90
C ASP A 88 -3.57 -8.08 -18.11
N GLY A 89 -3.57 -6.97 -17.35
CA GLY A 89 -4.68 -6.54 -16.49
C GLY A 89 -4.91 -7.35 -15.23
N LYS A 90 -4.06 -8.35 -14.93
CA LYS A 90 -4.17 -9.17 -13.71
C LYS A 90 -3.13 -8.72 -12.68
N ASN A 91 -3.56 -8.59 -11.42
CA ASN A 91 -2.66 -8.34 -10.30
C ASN A 91 -1.61 -9.45 -10.21
N ARG A 92 -0.39 -9.05 -9.93
CA ARG A 92 0.75 -9.96 -9.75
C ARG A 92 1.30 -9.91 -8.35
N PHE A 93 1.56 -8.73 -7.83
CA PHE A 93 2.05 -8.46 -6.49
C PHE A 93 1.90 -6.97 -6.18
N GLY A 94 2.11 -6.60 -4.92
CA GLY A 94 2.08 -5.22 -4.44
C GLY A 94 3.11 -4.98 -3.35
N GLY A 95 3.17 -3.75 -2.89
CA GLY A 95 4.05 -3.33 -1.82
C GLY A 95 3.81 -1.88 -1.43
N ASP A 96 4.69 -1.37 -0.57
CA ASP A 96 4.76 0.05 -0.25
C ASP A 96 5.88 0.70 -1.05
N ILE A 97 5.71 1.97 -1.33
CA ILE A 97 6.74 2.82 -1.92
C ILE A 97 6.75 4.16 -1.20
N THR A 98 7.93 4.64 -0.81
CA THR A 98 8.06 5.92 -0.11
C THR A 98 8.04 7.10 -1.09
N THR A 99 7.76 8.30 -0.56
CA THR A 99 7.82 9.55 -1.35
C THR A 99 9.20 9.74 -1.99
N HIS A 100 10.28 9.40 -1.27
CA HIS A 100 11.65 9.48 -1.79
C HIS A 100 11.85 8.53 -2.97
N GLU A 101 11.45 7.28 -2.83
CA GLU A 101 11.53 6.27 -3.88
C GLU A 101 10.72 6.65 -5.12
N LEU A 102 9.54 7.28 -4.93
CA LEU A 102 8.74 7.80 -6.05
C LEU A 102 9.44 8.92 -6.81
N SER A 103 10.28 9.72 -6.14
CA SER A 103 11.06 10.78 -6.78
C SER A 103 12.19 10.24 -7.67
N GLU A 104 12.63 9.00 -7.43
CA GLU A 104 13.68 8.31 -8.18
C GLU A 104 13.12 7.20 -9.10
N LEU A 105 11.83 7.23 -9.36
CA LEU A 105 11.11 6.18 -10.06
C LEU A 105 11.64 5.96 -11.49
N SER A 106 12.22 4.79 -11.71
CA SER A 106 12.65 4.30 -13.02
C SER A 106 12.35 2.79 -13.11
N TYR A 107 12.44 2.24 -14.32
CA TYR A 107 12.29 0.80 -14.50
C TYR A 107 13.37 0.04 -13.73
N GLU A 108 14.62 0.48 -13.82
CA GLU A 108 15.77 -0.14 -13.15
C GLU A 108 15.60 -0.13 -11.65
N PHE A 109 15.12 1.00 -11.09
CA PHE A 109 14.81 1.10 -9.67
C PHE A 109 13.75 0.08 -9.26
N LEU A 110 12.64 -0.02 -9.99
CA LEU A 110 11.56 -0.97 -9.70
C LEU A 110 12.02 -2.42 -9.85
N GLU A 111 12.87 -2.73 -10.83
CA GLU A 111 13.40 -4.08 -11.02
C GLU A 111 14.31 -4.49 -9.85
N GLN A 112 15.19 -3.61 -9.39
CA GLN A 112 16.04 -3.86 -8.23
C GLN A 112 15.24 -4.03 -6.95
N ARG A 113 14.27 -3.13 -6.73
CA ARG A 113 13.45 -3.13 -5.53
C ARG A 113 12.50 -4.32 -5.45
N SER A 114 11.93 -4.73 -6.56
CA SER A 114 10.99 -5.87 -6.59
C SER A 114 11.62 -7.17 -6.14
N GLY A 115 12.96 -7.23 -6.09
CA GLY A 115 13.68 -8.43 -5.69
C GLY A 115 13.33 -9.62 -6.58
N TYR A 116 12.88 -9.36 -7.81
CA TYR A 116 12.44 -10.43 -8.68
C TYR A 116 13.61 -11.31 -9.06
N TYR A 117 13.49 -12.53 -8.71
CA TYR A 117 14.49 -13.51 -8.37
C TYR A 117 15.17 -14.11 -9.60
N GLY A 118 16.47 -14.09 -9.57
CA GLY A 118 17.28 -14.86 -10.51
C GLY A 118 17.24 -14.30 -11.94
N SER A 119 16.92 -15.13 -12.91
CA SER A 119 16.92 -14.79 -14.34
C SER A 119 15.64 -14.10 -14.82
N THR A 120 14.58 -14.05 -14.01
CA THR A 120 13.31 -13.42 -14.39
C THR A 120 13.39 -11.91 -14.22
N LYS A 121 13.18 -11.17 -15.29
CA LYS A 121 13.16 -9.71 -15.27
C LYS A 121 11.75 -9.18 -14.98
N LEU A 122 11.68 -8.01 -14.36
CA LEU A 122 10.39 -7.39 -14.03
C LEU A 122 9.48 -7.28 -15.26
N LYS A 123 10.01 -6.88 -16.41
CA LYS A 123 9.28 -6.76 -17.69
C LYS A 123 8.60 -8.05 -18.16
N ASP A 124 9.10 -9.21 -17.75
CA ASP A 124 8.54 -10.50 -18.16
C ASP A 124 7.27 -10.82 -17.37
N VAL A 125 7.11 -10.24 -16.18
CA VAL A 125 6.02 -10.53 -15.23
C VAL A 125 5.10 -9.34 -14.96
N VAL A 126 5.50 -8.13 -15.38
CA VAL A 126 4.75 -6.87 -15.17
C VAL A 126 4.77 -6.04 -16.45
N ASP A 127 3.66 -5.39 -16.77
CA ASP A 127 3.52 -4.41 -17.86
C ASP A 127 3.01 -3.05 -17.39
N SER A 128 2.41 -3.01 -16.20
CA SER A 128 1.82 -1.81 -15.63
C SER A 128 1.79 -1.86 -14.10
N PHE A 129 1.61 -0.70 -13.48
CA PHE A 129 1.43 -0.59 -12.04
C PHE A 129 0.55 0.61 -11.68
N LYS A 130 0.03 0.61 -10.46
CA LYS A 130 -0.77 1.68 -9.88
C LYS A 130 -0.13 2.15 -8.59
N VAL A 131 -0.17 3.46 -8.33
CA VAL A 131 0.26 4.07 -7.08
C VAL A 131 -0.93 4.79 -6.45
N ARG A 132 -1.19 4.51 -5.18
CA ARG A 132 -2.30 5.07 -4.42
C ARG A 132 -1.80 5.60 -3.07
N GLY A 133 -2.16 6.83 -2.77
CA GLY A 133 -1.89 7.50 -1.49
C GLY A 133 -3.15 7.76 -0.68
N TRP A 134 -2.98 8.20 0.56
CA TRP A 134 -4.10 8.61 1.41
C TRP A 134 -4.91 9.74 0.78
N ASN A 135 -4.23 10.77 0.27
CA ASN A 135 -4.86 11.78 -0.57
C ASN A 135 -4.56 11.46 -2.04
N PRO A 136 -5.57 11.24 -2.88
CA PRO A 136 -5.40 10.79 -4.25
C PRO A 136 -4.81 11.84 -5.21
N CYS A 137 -4.49 13.04 -4.75
CA CYS A 137 -3.94 14.09 -5.61
C CYS A 137 -2.61 13.69 -6.31
N ASN A 138 -1.87 12.75 -5.74
CA ASN A 138 -0.63 12.22 -6.29
C ASN A 138 -0.76 10.80 -6.85
N ASP A 139 -1.98 10.27 -6.92
CA ASP A 139 -2.24 8.95 -7.47
C ASP A 139 -2.01 8.93 -8.98
N PHE A 140 -1.48 7.83 -9.46
CA PHE A 140 -1.31 7.62 -10.90
C PHE A 140 -1.31 6.12 -11.26
N ASP A 141 -1.64 5.85 -12.51
CA ASP A 141 -1.36 4.58 -13.17
C ASP A 141 -0.15 4.75 -14.10
N ALA A 142 0.58 3.69 -14.32
CA ALA A 142 1.73 3.72 -15.21
C ALA A 142 1.88 2.42 -16.02
N THR A 143 2.42 2.57 -17.20
CA THR A 143 2.76 1.46 -18.11
C THR A 143 4.23 1.49 -18.48
N PHE A 144 4.80 0.33 -18.74
CA PHE A 144 6.13 0.21 -19.34
C PHE A 144 6.00 0.29 -20.85
N VAL A 145 6.75 1.22 -21.46
CA VAL A 145 6.80 1.41 -22.90
C VAL A 145 8.22 1.13 -23.39
N TYR A 146 8.33 0.33 -24.44
CA TYR A 146 9.58 -0.06 -25.05
C TYR A 146 9.84 0.82 -26.26
N ASP A 147 11.04 1.32 -26.40
CA ASP A 147 11.50 1.97 -27.63
C ASP A 147 12.08 0.96 -28.63
N ASP A 148 12.47 1.45 -29.81
CA ASP A 148 13.05 0.63 -30.89
C ASP A 148 14.40 -0.02 -30.51
N ASN A 149 15.09 0.51 -29.50
CA ASN A 149 16.33 -0.02 -28.96
C ASN A 149 16.11 -1.03 -27.83
N GLY A 150 14.87 -1.19 -27.37
CA GLY A 150 14.48 -2.04 -26.25
C GLY A 150 14.67 -1.38 -24.88
N ASP A 151 14.94 -0.08 -24.82
CA ASP A 151 14.96 0.69 -23.59
C ASP A 151 13.53 0.85 -23.06
N ILE A 152 13.38 0.83 -21.73
CA ILE A 152 12.08 0.84 -21.06
C ILE A 152 11.85 2.18 -20.39
N THR A 153 10.72 2.81 -20.75
CA THR A 153 10.26 4.07 -20.17
C THR A 153 8.97 3.84 -19.40
N ILE A 154 8.81 4.51 -18.25
CA ILE A 154 7.57 4.56 -17.49
C ILE A 154 6.73 5.72 -18.00
N VAL A 155 5.53 5.41 -18.49
CA VAL A 155 4.55 6.42 -18.89
C VAL A 155 3.44 6.48 -17.86
N LYS A 156 3.33 7.62 -17.18
CA LYS A 156 2.33 7.88 -16.15
C LYS A 156 1.06 8.45 -16.73
N THR A 157 -0.09 7.99 -16.20
CA THR A 157 -1.40 8.58 -16.40
C THR A 157 -1.93 9.03 -15.05
N ASN A 158 -2.13 10.34 -14.88
CA ASN A 158 -2.70 10.85 -13.64
C ASN A 158 -4.20 10.59 -13.59
N TYR A 159 -4.69 10.18 -12.44
CA TYR A 159 -6.11 10.20 -12.14
C TYR A 159 -6.58 11.66 -12.08
N LYS A 160 -7.64 11.96 -12.83
CA LYS A 160 -8.36 13.23 -12.70
C LYS A 160 -9.54 13.05 -11.77
#